data_b4dd2333c51931438f156bef65672e63
#
_entry.id   b4dd2333c51931438f156bef65672e63
#
_cell.length_a   1.000
_cell.length_b   1.000
_cell.length_c   1.000
_cell.angle_alpha   90.00
_cell.angle_beta   90.00
_cell.angle_gamma   90.00
#
_symmetry.space_group_name_H-M   'P 1'
#
loop_
_entity.id
_entity.type
_entity.pdbx_description
1 polymer ?
#
loop_
_entity_poly.entity_id
_entity_poly.type
_entity_poly.pdbx_seq_one_letter_code
_entity_poly.pdbx_strand_id
1 'polypeptide(L)'
;ALTGDSSKIVRYMSNAKVDITATAKNSATIKSRKVTCGNKSGTSTSNTLNGVESGTFVVSCTDSRGFSASETIEKTLIEYIKLVFVSISLTRPSTTSNTVNATLEGRYFNSSFGNASNSLTLKWRYRQSGQETWNEYTQISPTVIENTFNYSASLGDTYDYNEEYEFEFVATDKLMNITQTVTVTRGIPIIDIGKNDVKVNGDFFVTGPEWKDLGYGSGYESPGFGFAPQYRRIGNQVFLRGTSKINSGNLPNEAIYPFGELPENYRPKSVVYFVAKSNGAEYVTGQVNPGGSISISPGSNENKTYMSLDNINFFID
;
A
#
# COMPACT_ATOMS: atom_id res chain seq x y z
N ALA A 1 29.39 19.98 -25.76
CA ALA A 1 29.81 20.27 -24.37
C ALA A 1 28.62 20.70 -23.56
N LEU A 2 28.55 20.32 -22.29
CA LEU A 2 27.40 20.59 -21.39
C LEU A 2 27.11 22.10 -21.27
N THR A 3 28.17 22.91 -21.11
CA THR A 3 28.02 24.36 -20.92
C THR A 3 27.95 25.15 -22.22
N GLY A 4 28.41 24.60 -23.35
CA GLY A 4 28.64 25.36 -24.58
C GLY A 4 29.68 26.49 -24.43
N ASP A 5 30.37 26.56 -23.27
CA ASP A 5 31.35 27.57 -22.89
C ASP A 5 32.56 26.88 -22.23
N SER A 6 33.70 26.96 -22.86
CA SER A 6 34.92 26.29 -22.39
C SER A 6 35.54 26.94 -21.13
N SER A 7 35.09 28.13 -20.74
CA SER A 7 35.51 28.83 -19.51
C SER A 7 34.76 28.39 -18.28
N LYS A 8 33.71 27.56 -18.42
CA LYS A 8 32.78 27.20 -17.35
C LYS A 8 32.67 25.69 -17.14
N ILE A 9 32.51 25.28 -15.91
CA ILE A 9 32.40 23.90 -15.47
C ILE A 9 31.20 23.78 -14.53
N VAL A 10 30.37 22.76 -14.72
CA VAL A 10 29.33 22.41 -13.75
C VAL A 10 29.90 21.38 -12.79
N ARG A 11 29.95 21.73 -11.48
CA ARG A 11 30.53 20.89 -10.41
C ARG A 11 29.92 19.50 -10.43
N TYR A 12 30.77 18.46 -10.39
CA TYR A 12 30.42 17.03 -10.42
C TYR A 12 29.76 16.54 -11.72
N MET A 13 29.24 17.42 -12.56
CA MET A 13 28.49 17.05 -13.77
C MET A 13 29.28 17.22 -15.05
N SER A 14 30.34 18.05 -15.04
CA SER A 14 31.19 18.24 -16.20
C SER A 14 32.33 17.23 -16.23
N ASN A 15 32.63 16.73 -17.44
CA ASN A 15 33.86 16.02 -17.74
C ASN A 15 34.82 16.98 -18.45
N ALA A 16 36.01 17.14 -17.92
CA ALA A 16 37.04 18.01 -18.49
C ALA A 16 38.03 17.20 -19.34
N LYS A 17 38.13 17.52 -20.63
CA LYS A 17 39.21 17.02 -21.49
C LYS A 17 40.38 18.00 -21.41
N VAL A 18 41.54 17.50 -21.05
CA VAL A 18 42.78 18.28 -20.93
C VAL A 18 43.87 17.67 -21.80
N ASP A 19 44.28 18.38 -22.80
CA ASP A 19 45.39 18.00 -23.66
C ASP A 19 46.63 18.76 -23.20
N ILE A 20 47.74 18.04 -22.91
CA ILE A 20 48.99 18.60 -22.38
C ILE A 20 50.02 18.62 -23.47
N THR A 21 50.31 19.81 -23.98
CA THR A 21 51.40 20.05 -24.93
C THR A 21 52.59 20.65 -24.20
N ALA A 22 53.76 20.01 -24.29
CA ALA A 22 54.98 20.49 -23.66
C ALA A 22 56.17 20.16 -24.55
N THR A 23 57.08 21.08 -24.65
CA THR A 23 58.32 20.95 -25.42
C THR A 23 59.52 21.20 -24.51
N ALA A 24 60.39 20.22 -24.39
CA ALA A 24 61.62 20.38 -23.64
C ALA A 24 62.72 21.15 -24.53
N LYS A 25 63.55 21.95 -23.88
CA LYS A 25 64.62 22.69 -24.53
C LYS A 25 65.97 21.95 -24.43
N ASN A 26 66.97 22.40 -25.21
CA ASN A 26 68.35 21.92 -25.13
C ASN A 26 68.48 20.39 -25.25
N SER A 27 67.83 19.80 -26.26
CA SER A 27 67.83 18.36 -26.56
C SER A 27 67.30 17.43 -25.47
N ALA A 28 66.64 17.95 -24.44
CA ALA A 28 65.92 17.12 -23.46
C ALA A 28 64.63 16.60 -24.04
N THR A 29 64.06 15.54 -23.41
CA THR A 29 62.77 14.97 -23.73
C THR A 29 61.82 15.15 -22.54
N ILE A 30 60.50 15.11 -22.77
CA ILE A 30 59.53 15.16 -21.69
C ILE A 30 59.46 13.78 -21.02
N LYS A 31 59.79 13.71 -19.73
CA LYS A 31 59.80 12.50 -18.91
C LYS A 31 58.43 12.18 -18.33
N SER A 32 57.73 13.18 -17.84
CA SER A 32 56.39 13.00 -17.25
C SER A 32 55.49 14.21 -17.46
N ARG A 33 54.18 13.94 -17.43
CA ARG A 33 53.10 14.93 -17.45
C ARG A 33 52.14 14.62 -16.37
N LYS A 34 51.47 15.62 -15.80
CA LYS A 34 50.40 15.46 -14.83
C LYS A 34 49.46 16.64 -14.94
N VAL A 35 48.15 16.33 -14.87
CA VAL A 35 47.11 17.31 -14.60
C VAL A 35 46.37 16.91 -13.32
N THR A 36 46.01 17.89 -12.50
CA THR A 36 45.16 17.71 -11.31
C THR A 36 44.03 18.72 -11.33
N CYS A 37 42.86 18.30 -10.82
CA CYS A 37 41.70 19.15 -10.59
C CYS A 37 40.95 18.61 -9.39
N GLY A 38 41.09 19.27 -8.23
CA GLY A 38 40.61 18.72 -6.96
C GLY A 38 41.22 17.34 -6.69
N ASN A 39 40.37 16.32 -6.47
CA ASN A 39 40.80 14.94 -6.24
C ASN A 39 41.02 14.12 -7.53
N LYS A 40 40.87 14.72 -8.72
CA LYS A 40 41.04 14.06 -10.00
C LYS A 40 42.44 14.33 -10.57
N SER A 41 43.00 13.35 -11.22
CA SER A 41 44.31 13.52 -11.89
C SER A 41 44.45 12.64 -13.13
N GLY A 42 45.38 13.03 -14.00
CA GLY A 42 45.77 12.25 -15.18
C GLY A 42 47.21 12.51 -15.54
N THR A 43 47.87 11.56 -16.21
CA THR A 43 49.30 11.59 -16.55
C THR A 43 49.58 11.40 -18.04
N SER A 44 48.58 11.30 -18.87
CA SER A 44 48.67 11.15 -20.32
C SER A 44 48.78 12.49 -21.02
N THR A 45 49.13 12.48 -22.32
CA THR A 45 49.09 13.68 -23.18
C THR A 45 47.66 14.20 -23.33
N SER A 46 46.66 13.30 -23.36
CA SER A 46 45.25 13.65 -23.39
C SER A 46 44.55 12.94 -22.21
N ASN A 47 43.86 13.69 -21.39
CA ASN A 47 43.21 13.20 -20.17
C ASN A 47 41.74 13.62 -20.17
N THR A 48 40.85 12.71 -19.73
CA THR A 48 39.47 13.05 -19.43
C THR A 48 39.25 12.88 -17.92
N LEU A 49 39.02 14.00 -17.24
CA LEU A 49 38.70 14.02 -15.81
C LEU A 49 37.18 14.07 -15.64
N ASN A 50 36.59 12.97 -15.21
CA ASN A 50 35.15 12.84 -15.10
C ASN A 50 34.63 13.41 -13.77
N GLY A 51 33.51 14.17 -13.85
CA GLY A 51 32.83 14.70 -12.68
C GLY A 51 33.73 15.60 -11.84
N VAL A 52 34.33 16.60 -12.45
CA VAL A 52 35.28 17.54 -11.77
C VAL A 52 34.55 18.35 -10.69
N GLU A 53 35.22 18.55 -9.55
CA GLU A 53 34.69 19.25 -8.40
C GLU A 53 35.27 20.66 -8.17
N SER A 54 36.33 21.00 -8.89
CA SER A 54 37.04 22.28 -8.79
C SER A 54 37.13 22.96 -10.15
N GLY A 55 37.20 24.28 -10.16
CA GLY A 55 37.51 25.08 -11.35
C GLY A 55 39.00 25.22 -11.63
N THR A 56 39.86 24.84 -10.67
CA THR A 56 41.32 25.02 -10.77
C THR A 56 41.98 23.77 -11.32
N PHE A 57 42.66 23.88 -12.45
CA PHE A 57 43.47 22.83 -13.07
C PHE A 57 44.93 23.19 -12.95
N VAL A 58 45.73 22.31 -12.36
CA VAL A 58 47.17 22.45 -12.32
C VAL A 58 47.79 21.42 -13.26
N VAL A 59 48.48 21.90 -14.30
CA VAL A 59 49.19 21.09 -15.26
C VAL A 59 50.67 21.20 -15.00
N SER A 60 51.37 20.08 -14.95
CA SER A 60 52.85 20.06 -14.76
C SER A 60 53.52 19.07 -15.71
N CYS A 61 54.73 19.40 -16.08
CA CYS A 61 55.61 18.56 -16.90
C CYS A 61 57.02 18.55 -16.32
N THR A 62 57.72 17.41 -16.43
CA THR A 62 59.10 17.25 -16.01
C THR A 62 59.91 16.71 -17.20
N ASP A 63 61.08 17.28 -17.47
CA ASP A 63 61.98 16.83 -18.56
C ASP A 63 62.94 15.71 -18.08
N SER A 64 63.69 15.14 -19.00
CA SER A 64 64.61 14.03 -18.73
C SER A 64 65.78 14.42 -17.80
N ARG A 65 66.02 15.72 -17.56
CA ARG A 65 67.02 16.25 -16.65
C ARG A 65 66.47 16.59 -15.27
N GLY A 66 65.13 16.44 -15.08
CA GLY A 66 64.47 16.73 -13.81
C GLY A 66 63.98 18.17 -13.69
N PHE A 67 64.07 19.02 -14.68
CA PHE A 67 63.45 20.35 -14.63
C PHE A 67 61.95 20.26 -14.83
N SER A 68 61.19 20.94 -14.00
CA SER A 68 59.73 20.95 -14.03
C SER A 68 59.19 22.35 -14.34
N ALA A 69 58.05 22.37 -15.03
CA ALA A 69 57.25 23.56 -15.23
C ALA A 69 55.79 23.22 -14.91
N SER A 70 55.07 24.22 -14.46
CA SER A 70 53.62 24.08 -14.17
C SER A 70 52.85 25.31 -14.62
N GLU A 71 51.57 25.08 -14.95
CA GLU A 71 50.62 26.12 -15.32
C GLU A 71 49.32 25.85 -14.57
N THR A 72 48.66 26.90 -14.10
CA THR A 72 47.36 26.85 -13.46
C THR A 72 46.33 27.48 -14.39
N ILE A 73 45.26 26.75 -14.65
CA ILE A 73 44.14 27.18 -15.49
C ILE A 73 42.90 27.26 -14.62
N GLU A 74 42.31 28.46 -14.54
CA GLU A 74 41.09 28.68 -13.79
C GLU A 74 39.87 28.65 -14.70
N LYS A 75 38.82 27.97 -14.25
CA LYS A 75 37.51 27.92 -14.90
C LYS A 75 36.43 28.34 -13.89
N THR A 76 35.42 29.05 -14.35
CA THR A 76 34.28 29.40 -13.49
C THR A 76 33.49 28.16 -13.14
N LEU A 77 33.31 27.91 -11.83
CA LEU A 77 32.56 26.78 -11.31
C LEU A 77 31.11 27.17 -11.17
N ILE A 78 30.22 26.38 -11.76
CA ILE A 78 28.76 26.53 -11.64
C ILE A 78 28.29 25.49 -10.64
N GLU A 79 27.61 25.94 -9.55
CA GLU A 79 26.97 25.09 -8.58
C GLU A 79 25.61 24.64 -9.10
N TYR A 80 25.52 23.37 -9.45
CA TYR A 80 24.24 22.77 -9.91
C TYR A 80 23.38 22.37 -8.74
N ILE A 81 22.14 22.87 -8.71
CA ILE A 81 21.10 22.46 -7.76
C ILE A 81 20.42 21.23 -8.35
N LYS A 82 20.52 20.09 -7.68
CA LYS A 82 19.94 18.83 -8.12
C LYS A 82 18.43 18.94 -8.22
N LEU A 83 17.90 18.38 -9.31
CA LEU A 83 16.47 18.20 -9.50
C LEU A 83 15.93 17.20 -8.46
N VAL A 84 14.94 17.61 -7.65
CA VAL A 84 14.29 16.78 -6.64
C VAL A 84 12.85 17.17 -6.48
N PHE A 85 11.97 16.22 -6.19
CA PHE A 85 10.69 16.48 -5.55
C PHE A 85 10.92 16.64 -4.04
N VAL A 86 10.42 17.73 -3.46
CA VAL A 86 10.43 17.99 -2.01
C VAL A 86 9.18 17.37 -1.38
N SER A 87 8.04 17.58 -2.02
CA SER A 87 6.77 16.99 -1.60
C SER A 87 5.85 16.75 -2.79
N ILE A 88 5.06 15.69 -2.71
CA ILE A 88 3.93 15.42 -3.58
C ILE A 88 2.77 14.99 -2.69
N SER A 89 1.65 15.69 -2.80
CA SER A 89 0.42 15.36 -2.08
C SER A 89 -0.74 15.25 -3.06
N LEU A 90 -1.51 14.19 -2.91
CA LEU A 90 -2.75 13.95 -3.63
C LEU A 90 -3.91 13.95 -2.65
N THR A 91 -4.98 14.68 -2.97
CA THR A 91 -6.16 14.76 -2.12
C THR A 91 -7.44 14.70 -2.94
N ARG A 92 -8.50 14.15 -2.34
CA ARG A 92 -9.86 14.27 -2.83
C ARG A 92 -10.57 15.41 -2.08
N PRO A 93 -11.34 16.28 -2.75
CA PRO A 93 -12.10 17.36 -2.07
C PRO A 93 -13.10 16.85 -1.04
N SER A 94 -13.66 15.66 -1.23
CA SER A 94 -14.51 14.95 -0.28
C SER A 94 -14.34 13.45 -0.43
N THR A 95 -14.85 12.68 0.53
CA THR A 95 -14.80 11.21 0.51
C THR A 95 -15.56 10.56 -0.65
N THR A 96 -16.46 11.29 -1.30
CA THR A 96 -17.23 10.82 -2.46
C THR A 96 -16.87 11.57 -3.75
N SER A 97 -15.74 12.28 -3.77
CA SER A 97 -15.30 13.02 -4.93
C SER A 97 -14.48 12.16 -5.89
N ASN A 98 -14.87 12.17 -7.16
CA ASN A 98 -14.07 11.59 -8.24
C ASN A 98 -12.90 12.51 -8.67
N THR A 99 -12.83 13.73 -8.13
CA THR A 99 -11.75 14.67 -8.40
C THR A 99 -10.52 14.33 -7.56
N VAL A 100 -9.34 14.40 -8.17
CA VAL A 100 -8.07 14.35 -7.47
C VAL A 100 -7.32 15.65 -7.68
N ASN A 101 -6.93 16.30 -6.58
CA ASN A 101 -6.08 17.48 -6.58
C ASN A 101 -4.65 17.08 -6.26
N ALA A 102 -3.70 17.68 -6.96
CA ALA A 102 -2.26 17.49 -6.69
C ALA A 102 -1.64 18.79 -6.21
N THR A 103 -0.74 18.68 -5.23
CA THR A 103 0.17 19.73 -4.82
C THR A 103 1.58 19.16 -4.82
N LEU A 104 2.46 19.80 -5.61
CA LEU A 104 3.84 19.40 -5.77
C LEU A 104 4.75 20.57 -5.43
N GLU A 105 5.85 20.28 -4.76
CA GLU A 105 6.97 21.19 -4.55
C GLU A 105 8.26 20.48 -4.91
N GLY A 106 9.17 21.18 -5.56
CA GLY A 106 10.47 20.64 -5.89
C GLY A 106 11.52 21.72 -6.14
N ARG A 107 12.75 21.29 -6.37
CA ARG A 107 13.88 22.17 -6.69
C ARG A 107 14.54 21.73 -7.98
N TYR A 108 15.02 22.71 -8.74
CA TYR A 108 15.87 22.49 -9.88
C TYR A 108 16.77 23.70 -10.11
N PHE A 109 17.81 23.54 -10.90
CA PHE A 109 18.71 24.64 -11.26
C PHE A 109 18.07 25.53 -12.33
N ASN A 110 17.38 26.59 -11.92
CA ASN A 110 16.72 27.55 -12.80
C ASN A 110 17.70 28.60 -13.31
N SER A 111 18.73 28.19 -14.04
CA SER A 111 19.76 29.10 -14.61
C SER A 111 20.40 28.47 -15.83
N SER A 112 21.44 29.11 -16.33
CA SER A 112 22.21 28.65 -17.47
C SER A 112 23.50 27.94 -17.05
N PHE A 113 23.86 26.90 -17.78
CA PHE A 113 25.17 26.25 -17.69
C PHE A 113 26.21 26.92 -18.62
N GLY A 114 26.32 28.23 -18.57
CA GLY A 114 27.09 29.00 -19.56
C GLY A 114 26.18 29.44 -20.70
N ASN A 115 26.45 28.98 -21.93
CA ASN A 115 25.62 29.29 -23.09
C ASN A 115 24.38 28.39 -23.24
N ALA A 116 24.27 27.36 -22.43
CA ALA A 116 23.16 26.39 -22.46
C ALA A 116 22.19 26.64 -21.29
N SER A 117 20.98 27.05 -21.61
CA SER A 117 19.90 27.20 -20.59
C SER A 117 19.49 25.84 -20.06
N ASN A 118 19.13 25.78 -18.76
CA ASN A 118 18.40 24.67 -18.18
C ASN A 118 16.91 24.95 -18.28
N SER A 119 16.12 23.91 -18.47
CA SER A 119 14.67 24.01 -18.53
C SER A 119 14.07 22.83 -17.77
N LEU A 120 12.98 23.08 -17.06
CA LEU A 120 12.21 22.06 -16.37
C LEU A 120 11.06 21.58 -17.24
N THR A 121 10.89 20.28 -17.38
CA THR A 121 9.68 19.64 -17.89
C THR A 121 9.08 18.82 -16.78
N LEU A 122 7.77 18.98 -16.54
CA LEU A 122 7.00 18.24 -15.54
C LEU A 122 5.82 17.60 -16.24
N LYS A 123 5.62 16.29 -15.99
CA LYS A 123 4.52 15.52 -16.53
C LYS A 123 4.08 14.46 -15.54
N TRP A 124 2.85 13.98 -15.71
CA TRP A 124 2.28 12.92 -14.89
C TRP A 124 1.43 11.98 -15.73
N ARG A 125 1.19 10.79 -15.20
CA ARG A 125 0.25 9.81 -15.68
C ARG A 125 -0.34 9.05 -14.51
N TYR A 126 -1.39 8.29 -14.76
CA TYR A 126 -2.03 7.48 -13.71
C TYR A 126 -2.43 6.10 -14.21
N ARG A 127 -2.72 5.23 -13.26
CA ARG A 127 -3.42 3.96 -13.47
C ARG A 127 -4.29 3.64 -12.25
N GLN A 128 -5.31 2.83 -12.41
CA GLN A 128 -6.00 2.21 -11.28
C GLN A 128 -5.04 1.22 -10.61
N SER A 129 -5.02 1.21 -9.28
CA SER A 129 -4.12 0.35 -8.49
C SER A 129 -4.34 -1.14 -8.84
N GLY A 130 -3.24 -1.85 -9.04
CA GLY A 130 -3.27 -3.25 -9.48
C GLY A 130 -3.37 -3.47 -10.99
N GLN A 131 -3.58 -2.43 -11.79
CA GLN A 131 -3.51 -2.53 -13.25
C GLN A 131 -2.05 -2.40 -13.74
N GLU A 132 -1.68 -3.13 -14.79
CA GLU A 132 -0.33 -3.04 -15.35
C GLU A 132 -0.15 -1.82 -16.27
N THR A 133 -1.23 -1.41 -16.96
CA THR A 133 -1.17 -0.38 -18.00
C THR A 133 -1.35 1.02 -17.42
N TRP A 134 -0.42 1.91 -17.73
CA TRP A 134 -0.52 3.34 -17.44
C TRP A 134 -1.22 4.08 -18.57
N ASN A 135 -1.94 5.14 -18.21
CA ASN A 135 -2.43 6.11 -19.20
C ASN A 135 -1.29 6.92 -19.80
N GLU A 136 -1.59 7.66 -20.87
CA GLU A 136 -0.62 8.56 -21.49
C GLU A 136 -0.19 9.70 -20.57
N TYR A 137 1.05 10.19 -20.76
CA TYR A 137 1.55 11.31 -19.99
C TYR A 137 0.84 12.61 -20.34
N THR A 138 0.42 13.33 -19.31
CA THR A 138 -0.05 14.71 -19.40
C THR A 138 1.02 15.66 -18.93
N GLN A 139 1.40 16.62 -19.76
CA GLN A 139 2.36 17.66 -19.39
C GLN A 139 1.69 18.74 -18.57
N ILE A 140 2.37 19.26 -17.56
CA ILE A 140 1.93 20.35 -16.70
C ILE A 140 2.98 21.44 -16.62
N SER A 141 2.52 22.68 -16.40
CA SER A 141 3.38 23.85 -16.29
C SER A 141 3.45 24.30 -14.83
N PRO A 142 4.54 24.07 -14.12
CA PRO A 142 4.72 24.54 -12.75
C PRO A 142 4.97 26.05 -12.71
N THR A 143 4.62 26.69 -11.61
CA THR A 143 5.14 28.02 -11.27
C THR A 143 6.55 27.86 -10.72
N VAL A 144 7.48 28.68 -11.24
CA VAL A 144 8.88 28.64 -10.84
C VAL A 144 9.27 29.97 -10.21
N ILE A 145 9.82 29.90 -8.99
CA ILE A 145 10.36 31.05 -8.26
C ILE A 145 11.77 30.67 -7.84
N GLU A 146 12.76 31.43 -8.30
CA GLU A 146 14.17 31.13 -8.10
C GLU A 146 14.51 29.69 -8.57
N ASN A 147 14.92 28.82 -7.65
CA ASN A 147 15.24 27.40 -7.90
C ASN A 147 14.17 26.43 -7.39
N THR A 148 12.99 26.94 -7.05
CA THR A 148 11.85 26.13 -6.58
C THR A 148 10.78 26.11 -7.63
N PHE A 149 10.20 24.95 -7.89
CA PHE A 149 8.98 24.80 -8.68
C PHE A 149 7.83 24.31 -7.83
N ASN A 150 6.64 24.85 -8.10
CA ASN A 150 5.40 24.50 -7.44
C ASN A 150 4.31 24.24 -8.47
N TYR A 151 3.45 23.28 -8.18
CA TYR A 151 2.24 23.01 -8.93
C TYR A 151 1.11 22.69 -7.96
N SER A 152 -0.05 23.30 -8.16
CA SER A 152 -1.24 22.99 -7.38
C SER A 152 -2.46 23.15 -8.28
N ALA A 153 -3.09 22.03 -8.63
CA ALA A 153 -4.29 22.01 -9.45
C ALA A 153 -5.02 20.68 -9.37
N SER A 154 -6.23 20.63 -9.90
CA SER A 154 -6.96 19.40 -10.18
C SER A 154 -6.30 18.63 -11.32
N LEU A 155 -6.16 17.31 -11.15
CA LEU A 155 -5.73 16.39 -12.19
C LEU A 155 -6.89 15.82 -13.02
N GLY A 156 -8.13 16.16 -12.67
CA GLY A 156 -9.37 15.71 -13.31
C GLY A 156 -10.36 15.11 -12.32
N ASP A 157 -11.50 14.65 -12.85
CA ASP A 157 -12.69 14.19 -12.10
C ASP A 157 -13.17 12.78 -12.53
N THR A 158 -12.27 11.99 -13.14
CA THR A 158 -12.59 10.66 -13.68
C THR A 158 -12.15 9.51 -12.77
N TYR A 159 -11.70 9.82 -11.55
CA TYR A 159 -11.13 8.85 -10.61
C TYR A 159 -12.21 8.39 -9.63
N ASP A 160 -12.85 7.26 -9.90
CA ASP A 160 -13.90 6.72 -9.01
C ASP A 160 -13.42 6.72 -7.55
N TYR A 161 -14.19 7.33 -6.68
CA TYR A 161 -13.85 7.43 -5.25
C TYR A 161 -13.87 6.06 -4.54
N ASN A 162 -14.50 5.04 -5.12
CA ASN A 162 -14.47 3.66 -4.60
C ASN A 162 -13.19 2.91 -4.98
N GLU A 163 -12.34 3.49 -5.82
CA GLU A 163 -11.12 2.88 -6.32
C GLU A 163 -9.87 3.63 -5.88
N GLU A 164 -8.77 2.92 -5.84
CA GLU A 164 -7.44 3.43 -5.56
C GLU A 164 -6.69 3.65 -6.87
N TYR A 165 -5.94 4.75 -6.97
CA TYR A 165 -5.16 5.10 -8.15
C TYR A 165 -3.72 5.43 -7.79
N GLU A 166 -2.80 4.99 -8.63
CA GLU A 166 -1.40 5.37 -8.61
C GLU A 166 -1.15 6.47 -9.63
N PHE A 167 -0.45 7.51 -9.21
CA PHE A 167 -0.01 8.63 -10.04
C PHE A 167 1.50 8.67 -10.09
N GLU A 168 2.05 8.66 -11.29
CA GLU A 168 3.48 8.79 -11.51
C GLU A 168 3.79 10.20 -12.03
N PHE A 169 4.64 10.92 -11.30
CA PHE A 169 5.14 12.24 -11.65
C PHE A 169 6.58 12.12 -12.13
N VAL A 170 6.89 12.77 -13.26
CA VAL A 170 8.22 12.79 -13.84
C VAL A 170 8.65 14.23 -14.02
N ALA A 171 9.76 14.60 -13.40
CA ALA A 171 10.41 15.87 -13.63
C ALA A 171 11.75 15.63 -14.35
N THR A 172 12.01 16.44 -15.38
CA THR A 172 13.21 16.35 -16.19
C THR A 172 13.83 17.73 -16.37
N ASP A 173 15.09 17.84 -16.09
CA ASP A 173 15.91 18.98 -16.53
C ASP A 173 17.00 18.51 -17.51
N LYS A 174 17.93 19.39 -17.88
CA LYS A 174 18.99 19.06 -18.84
C LYS A 174 19.94 17.96 -18.36
N LEU A 175 20.06 17.74 -17.05
CA LEU A 175 21.04 16.84 -16.44
C LEU A 175 20.41 15.63 -15.75
N MET A 176 19.15 15.74 -15.33
CA MET A 176 18.48 14.71 -14.52
C MET A 176 17.06 14.44 -14.99
N ASN A 177 16.66 13.22 -14.77
CA ASN A 177 15.27 12.76 -14.85
C ASN A 177 14.95 12.06 -13.53
N ILE A 178 13.88 12.48 -12.87
CA ILE A 178 13.42 11.87 -11.63
C ILE A 178 11.95 11.47 -11.76
N THR A 179 11.60 10.36 -11.15
CA THR A 179 10.25 9.81 -11.16
C THR A 179 9.83 9.50 -9.74
N GLN A 180 8.59 9.83 -9.40
CA GLN A 180 7.99 9.46 -8.12
C GLN A 180 6.55 9.02 -8.32
N THR A 181 6.19 7.89 -7.73
CA THR A 181 4.81 7.38 -7.71
C THR A 181 4.19 7.67 -6.35
N VAL A 182 2.96 8.15 -6.37
CA VAL A 182 2.15 8.47 -5.18
C VAL A 182 0.76 7.91 -5.39
N THR A 183 0.17 7.37 -4.35
CA THR A 183 -1.15 6.75 -4.38
C THR A 183 -2.20 7.69 -3.79
N VAL A 184 -3.35 7.80 -4.45
CA VAL A 184 -4.57 8.33 -3.86
C VAL A 184 -5.46 7.15 -3.47
N THR A 185 -5.76 7.06 -2.18
CA THR A 185 -6.61 6.00 -1.65
C THR A 185 -8.08 6.21 -1.99
N ARG A 186 -8.88 5.20 -1.73
CA ARG A 186 -10.35 5.31 -1.80
C ARG A 186 -10.85 6.44 -0.92
N GLY A 187 -11.87 7.14 -1.37
CA GLY A 187 -12.50 8.21 -0.60
C GLY A 187 -13.30 7.66 0.58
N ILE A 188 -13.96 6.52 0.39
CA ILE A 188 -14.69 5.82 1.44
C ILE A 188 -13.85 4.59 1.84
N PRO A 189 -13.34 4.52 3.07
CA PRO A 189 -12.61 3.35 3.52
C PRO A 189 -13.56 2.13 3.60
N ILE A 190 -13.03 0.95 3.29
CA ILE A 190 -13.79 -0.31 3.41
C ILE A 190 -14.20 -0.53 4.87
N ILE A 191 -13.32 -0.20 5.80
CA ILE A 191 -13.58 -0.25 7.24
C ILE A 191 -13.27 1.13 7.81
N ASP A 192 -14.26 1.73 8.46
CA ASP A 192 -14.14 2.98 9.20
C ASP A 192 -14.30 2.67 10.69
N ILE A 193 -13.28 2.99 11.48
CA ILE A 193 -13.23 2.71 12.93
C ILE A 193 -13.45 4.03 13.67
N GLY A 194 -14.68 4.24 14.13
CA GLY A 194 -15.04 5.35 15.00
C GLY A 194 -14.69 5.08 16.47
N LYS A 195 -14.93 6.07 17.32
CA LYS A 195 -14.68 5.94 18.77
C LYS A 195 -15.56 4.86 19.42
N ASN A 196 -16.80 4.69 18.95
CA ASN A 196 -17.79 3.81 19.54
C ASN A 196 -18.35 2.77 18.54
N ASP A 197 -17.94 2.82 17.27
CA ASP A 197 -18.48 1.97 16.22
C ASP A 197 -17.40 1.56 15.19
N VAL A 198 -17.71 0.54 14.45
CA VAL A 198 -16.98 0.12 13.24
C VAL A 198 -17.99 0.04 12.10
N LYS A 199 -17.78 0.84 11.05
CA LYS A 199 -18.60 0.78 9.83
C LYS A 199 -17.86 -0.01 8.77
N VAL A 200 -18.55 -0.94 8.13
CA VAL A 200 -18.06 -1.65 6.95
C VAL A 200 -18.86 -1.17 5.75
N ASN A 201 -18.17 -0.54 4.79
CA ASN A 201 -18.76 -0.07 3.55
C ASN A 201 -18.62 -1.17 2.48
N GLY A 202 -19.66 -1.99 2.35
CA GLY A 202 -19.72 -3.15 1.47
C GLY A 202 -20.30 -4.39 2.16
N ASP A 203 -20.27 -5.52 1.48
CA ASP A 203 -20.74 -6.78 2.03
C ASP A 203 -19.77 -7.27 3.11
N PHE A 204 -20.31 -7.50 4.30
CA PHE A 204 -19.56 -8.04 5.43
C PHE A 204 -19.92 -9.51 5.65
N PHE A 205 -19.03 -10.41 5.31
CA PHE A 205 -19.20 -11.83 5.55
C PHE A 205 -18.40 -12.25 6.79
N VAL A 206 -19.12 -12.64 7.82
CA VAL A 206 -18.49 -13.32 8.96
C VAL A 206 -18.45 -14.82 8.65
N THR A 207 -17.27 -15.34 8.34
CA THR A 207 -17.03 -16.79 8.36
C THR A 207 -17.02 -17.22 9.82
N GLY A 208 -18.17 -17.66 10.32
CA GLY A 208 -18.25 -18.27 11.64
C GLY A 208 -17.51 -19.62 11.69
N PRO A 209 -17.14 -20.09 12.89
CA PRO A 209 -16.56 -21.43 13.04
C PRO A 209 -17.52 -22.49 12.53
N GLU A 210 -16.97 -23.62 12.12
CA GLU A 210 -17.75 -24.75 11.65
C GLU A 210 -18.77 -25.22 12.69
N TRP A 211 -19.87 -25.78 12.19
CA TRP A 211 -20.86 -26.41 13.03
C TRP A 211 -20.27 -27.67 13.70
N LYS A 212 -20.48 -27.80 14.99
CA LYS A 212 -20.04 -28.93 15.81
C LYS A 212 -21.24 -29.84 16.10
N ASP A 213 -20.97 -31.13 16.14
CA ASP A 213 -22.00 -32.13 16.46
C ASP A 213 -22.43 -32.04 17.92
N LEU A 214 -23.72 -31.94 18.14
CA LEU A 214 -24.34 -31.94 19.47
C LEU A 214 -24.76 -33.36 19.90
N GLY A 215 -25.02 -34.22 18.91
CA GLY A 215 -25.52 -35.58 19.15
C GLY A 215 -27.00 -35.67 19.50
N TYR A 216 -27.48 -36.89 19.60
CA TYR A 216 -28.82 -37.24 20.01
C TYR A 216 -28.85 -37.65 21.47
N GLY A 217 -29.94 -37.33 22.16
CA GLY A 217 -30.25 -37.87 23.50
C GLY A 217 -30.53 -39.37 23.45
N SER A 218 -30.48 -40.01 24.61
CA SER A 218 -30.81 -41.45 24.75
C SER A 218 -32.26 -41.74 24.34
N GLY A 219 -32.48 -42.69 23.43
CA GLY A 219 -33.80 -43.00 22.89
C GLY A 219 -34.27 -42.14 21.73
N TYR A 220 -33.36 -41.34 21.17
CA TYR A 220 -33.64 -40.45 20.06
C TYR A 220 -32.68 -40.68 18.89
N GLU A 221 -33.12 -40.37 17.68
CA GLU A 221 -32.36 -40.59 16.45
C GLU A 221 -32.69 -39.57 15.36
N SER A 222 -32.07 -39.70 14.21
CA SER A 222 -32.37 -38.87 13.03
C SER A 222 -33.79 -39.21 12.50
N PRO A 223 -34.59 -38.18 12.17
CA PRO A 223 -35.86 -38.40 11.47
C PRO A 223 -35.69 -38.76 9.99
N GLY A 224 -34.46 -38.77 9.45
CA GLY A 224 -34.17 -38.98 8.03
C GLY A 224 -34.29 -37.72 7.18
N PHE A 225 -34.51 -36.57 7.77
CA PHE A 225 -34.54 -35.25 7.15
C PHE A 225 -33.97 -34.18 8.09
N GLY A 226 -33.66 -33.00 7.51
CA GLY A 226 -33.04 -31.90 8.26
C GLY A 226 -31.56 -32.16 8.58
N PHE A 227 -30.98 -31.29 9.39
CA PHE A 227 -29.62 -31.46 9.87
C PHE A 227 -29.57 -32.37 11.10
N ALA A 228 -28.44 -33.05 11.32
CA ALA A 228 -28.15 -33.62 12.62
C ALA A 228 -28.04 -32.48 13.67
N PRO A 229 -28.31 -32.75 14.96
CA PRO A 229 -28.22 -31.75 16.01
C PRO A 229 -26.79 -31.19 16.08
N GLN A 230 -26.66 -29.88 15.91
CA GLN A 230 -25.40 -29.18 15.86
C GLN A 230 -25.46 -27.82 16.56
N TYR A 231 -24.31 -27.33 16.98
CA TYR A 231 -24.13 -26.00 17.55
C TYR A 231 -22.92 -25.31 16.98
N ARG A 232 -22.95 -23.98 16.98
CA ARG A 232 -21.79 -23.12 16.75
C ARG A 232 -21.91 -21.84 17.56
N ARG A 233 -20.77 -21.12 17.71
CA ARG A 233 -20.73 -19.83 18.40
C ARG A 233 -20.09 -18.79 17.53
N ILE A 234 -20.69 -17.60 17.43
CA ILE A 234 -20.13 -16.41 16.78
C ILE A 234 -20.15 -15.29 17.81
N GLY A 235 -18.99 -14.81 18.21
CA GLY A 235 -18.88 -13.87 19.33
C GLY A 235 -19.47 -14.46 20.63
N ASN A 236 -20.44 -13.79 21.24
CA ASN A 236 -21.16 -14.25 22.43
C ASN A 236 -22.50 -14.96 22.13
N GLN A 237 -22.82 -15.16 20.85
CA GLN A 237 -24.06 -15.78 20.43
C GLN A 237 -23.86 -17.25 20.04
N VAL A 238 -24.62 -18.14 20.60
CA VAL A 238 -24.67 -19.57 20.26
C VAL A 238 -25.87 -19.82 19.36
N PHE A 239 -25.66 -20.56 18.31
CA PHE A 239 -26.66 -20.99 17.35
C PHE A 239 -26.81 -22.49 17.41
N LEU A 240 -28.06 -22.96 17.40
CA LEU A 240 -28.43 -24.36 17.34
C LEU A 240 -29.12 -24.66 16.01
N ARG A 241 -28.96 -25.89 15.52
CA ARG A 241 -29.76 -26.45 14.42
C ARG A 241 -29.88 -27.96 14.52
N GLY A 242 -30.77 -28.51 13.76
CA GLY A 242 -30.91 -29.95 13.61
C GLY A 242 -32.18 -30.50 14.26
N THR A 243 -32.53 -31.68 13.85
CA THR A 243 -33.81 -32.34 14.20
C THR A 243 -33.53 -33.67 14.84
N SER A 244 -34.32 -33.97 15.90
CA SER A 244 -34.30 -35.24 16.61
C SER A 244 -35.69 -35.82 16.68
N LYS A 245 -35.85 -37.13 16.53
CA LYS A 245 -37.13 -37.86 16.72
C LYS A 245 -36.98 -38.93 17.78
N ILE A 246 -38.07 -39.32 18.40
CA ILE A 246 -38.14 -40.48 19.27
C ILE A 246 -38.05 -41.76 18.47
N ASN A 247 -37.35 -42.78 18.96
CA ASN A 247 -37.12 -44.03 18.24
C ASN A 247 -38.42 -44.84 18.04
N SER A 248 -39.38 -44.67 18.94
CA SER A 248 -40.70 -45.35 18.83
C SER A 248 -41.80 -44.57 19.51
N GLY A 249 -43.02 -44.58 18.93
CA GLY A 249 -44.18 -43.93 19.47
C GLY A 249 -44.19 -42.40 19.36
N ASN A 250 -45.00 -41.76 20.19
CA ASN A 250 -45.11 -40.32 20.30
C ASN A 250 -44.23 -39.79 21.47
N LEU A 251 -43.93 -38.50 21.44
CA LEU A 251 -43.22 -37.84 22.54
C LEU A 251 -44.09 -37.93 23.83
N PRO A 252 -43.47 -38.21 24.98
CA PRO A 252 -44.18 -38.24 26.25
C PRO A 252 -44.61 -36.82 26.67
N ASN A 253 -45.60 -36.73 27.59
CA ASN A 253 -46.10 -35.45 28.11
C ASN A 253 -45.19 -34.80 29.15
N GLU A 254 -44.12 -35.47 29.54
CA GLU A 254 -43.14 -35.01 30.50
C GLU A 254 -41.96 -34.30 29.79
N ALA A 255 -41.07 -33.67 30.56
CA ALA A 255 -39.86 -33.09 30.04
C ALA A 255 -38.90 -34.17 29.52
N ILE A 256 -38.41 -33.98 28.32
CA ILE A 256 -37.52 -34.91 27.61
C ILE A 256 -36.21 -34.22 27.20
N TYR A 257 -35.19 -35.02 26.94
CA TYR A 257 -33.83 -34.57 26.56
C TYR A 257 -33.41 -35.19 25.22
N PRO A 258 -33.95 -34.69 24.10
CA PRO A 258 -33.78 -35.31 22.77
C PRO A 258 -32.44 -35.00 22.12
N PHE A 259 -31.63 -34.17 22.74
CA PHE A 259 -30.34 -33.68 22.22
C PHE A 259 -29.23 -33.96 23.24
N GLY A 260 -28.00 -33.97 22.77
CA GLY A 260 -26.81 -33.96 23.61
C GLY A 260 -26.65 -32.69 24.44
N GLU A 261 -25.67 -32.65 25.31
CA GLU A 261 -25.38 -31.47 26.12
C GLU A 261 -24.39 -30.53 25.46
N LEU A 262 -24.60 -29.21 25.63
CA LEU A 262 -23.68 -28.18 25.21
C LEU A 262 -22.42 -28.19 26.09
N PRO A 263 -21.21 -28.10 25.51
CA PRO A 263 -19.98 -27.92 26.26
C PRO A 263 -19.99 -26.60 27.04
N GLU A 264 -19.18 -26.49 28.08
CA GLU A 264 -19.16 -25.38 29.04
C GLU A 264 -19.11 -23.99 28.38
N ASN A 265 -18.26 -23.79 27.39
CA ASN A 265 -18.08 -22.50 26.69
C ASN A 265 -19.24 -22.13 25.74
N TYR A 266 -20.29 -22.93 25.67
CA TYR A 266 -21.49 -22.74 24.84
C TYR A 266 -22.77 -22.69 25.67
N ARG A 267 -22.66 -22.64 27.00
CA ARG A 267 -23.80 -22.70 27.93
C ARG A 267 -24.26 -21.28 28.28
N PRO A 268 -25.58 -21.04 28.37
CA PRO A 268 -26.09 -19.76 28.86
C PRO A 268 -25.85 -19.62 30.36
N LYS A 269 -25.73 -18.40 30.88
CA LYS A 269 -25.63 -18.13 32.33
C LYS A 269 -26.99 -18.31 33.05
N SER A 270 -28.09 -18.15 32.33
CA SER A 270 -29.46 -18.30 32.82
C SER A 270 -30.23 -19.18 31.86
N VAL A 271 -31.37 -19.74 32.34
CA VAL A 271 -32.26 -20.55 31.50
C VAL A 271 -32.78 -19.74 30.32
N VAL A 272 -32.65 -20.29 29.13
CA VAL A 272 -33.17 -19.71 27.89
C VAL A 272 -34.35 -20.54 27.41
N TYR A 273 -35.53 -19.93 27.32
CA TYR A 273 -36.76 -20.57 26.84
C TYR A 273 -36.93 -20.38 25.33
N PHE A 274 -37.42 -21.39 24.65
CA PHE A 274 -37.70 -21.35 23.21
C PHE A 274 -38.94 -22.15 22.81
N VAL A 275 -39.40 -21.94 21.61
CA VAL A 275 -40.43 -22.73 20.94
C VAL A 275 -39.78 -23.44 19.74
N ALA A 276 -39.96 -24.76 19.67
CA ALA A 276 -39.41 -25.59 18.61
C ALA A 276 -40.54 -26.18 17.73
N LYS A 277 -40.24 -26.34 16.44
CA LYS A 277 -41.13 -26.96 15.47
C LYS A 277 -41.22 -28.47 15.72
N SER A 278 -42.43 -29.02 15.62
CA SER A 278 -42.72 -30.44 15.62
C SER A 278 -43.52 -30.84 14.36
N ASN A 279 -44.29 -31.93 14.44
CA ASN A 279 -45.05 -32.46 13.30
C ASN A 279 -46.10 -31.47 12.76
N GLY A 280 -46.27 -31.44 11.45
CA GLY A 280 -47.30 -30.62 10.82
C GLY A 280 -47.26 -29.15 11.25
N ALA A 281 -48.33 -28.64 11.85
CA ALA A 281 -48.42 -27.29 12.42
C ALA A 281 -48.07 -27.22 13.91
N GLU A 282 -47.66 -28.33 14.51
CA GLU A 282 -47.42 -28.44 15.94
C GLU A 282 -46.06 -27.82 16.37
N TYR A 283 -46.04 -27.37 17.64
CA TYR A 283 -44.87 -26.82 18.30
C TYR A 283 -44.69 -27.48 19.68
N VAL A 284 -43.47 -27.44 20.16
CA VAL A 284 -43.08 -27.83 21.51
C VAL A 284 -42.35 -26.68 22.17
N THR A 285 -42.48 -26.54 23.48
CA THR A 285 -41.65 -25.58 24.24
C THR A 285 -40.41 -26.27 24.75
N GLY A 286 -39.35 -25.49 24.88
CA GLY A 286 -38.09 -26.02 25.40
C GLY A 286 -37.28 -24.97 26.14
N GLN A 287 -36.20 -25.43 26.73
CA GLN A 287 -35.24 -24.56 27.41
C GLN A 287 -33.82 -25.10 27.28
N VAL A 288 -32.87 -24.17 27.25
CA VAL A 288 -31.45 -24.46 27.41
C VAL A 288 -31.08 -24.09 28.85
N ASN A 289 -30.56 -25.03 29.58
CA ASN A 289 -30.17 -24.84 30.97
C ASN A 289 -28.73 -24.40 31.13
N PRO A 290 -28.34 -23.69 32.21
CA PRO A 290 -26.95 -23.32 32.48
C PRO A 290 -25.99 -24.51 32.55
N GLY A 291 -26.48 -25.71 32.86
CA GLY A 291 -25.73 -26.96 32.83
C GLY A 291 -25.42 -27.50 31.42
N GLY A 292 -26.00 -26.89 30.38
CA GLY A 292 -25.81 -27.30 28.98
C GLY A 292 -26.89 -28.25 28.44
N SER A 293 -27.77 -28.79 29.27
CA SER A 293 -28.89 -29.66 28.84
C SER A 293 -29.96 -28.87 28.09
N ILE A 294 -30.51 -29.49 27.05
CA ILE A 294 -31.60 -28.95 26.27
C ILE A 294 -32.81 -29.81 26.57
N SER A 295 -33.77 -29.28 27.32
CA SER A 295 -35.00 -29.97 27.66
C SER A 295 -36.17 -29.46 26.82
N ILE A 296 -37.06 -30.36 26.45
CA ILE A 296 -38.27 -30.11 25.67
C ILE A 296 -39.48 -30.52 26.49
N SER A 297 -40.52 -29.70 26.48
CA SER A 297 -41.82 -29.99 27.07
C SER A 297 -42.84 -30.11 25.95
N PRO A 298 -43.20 -31.31 25.52
CA PRO A 298 -44.10 -31.50 24.39
C PRO A 298 -45.54 -31.03 24.61
N GLY A 299 -45.98 -30.96 25.86
CA GLY A 299 -47.38 -30.69 26.21
C GLY A 299 -48.27 -31.89 25.90
N SER A 300 -49.29 -31.73 25.04
CA SER A 300 -50.00 -32.89 24.53
C SER A 300 -49.11 -33.69 23.58
N ASN A 301 -49.15 -35.02 23.69
CA ASN A 301 -48.31 -35.92 22.91
C ASN A 301 -48.94 -36.42 21.61
N GLU A 302 -50.14 -35.95 21.29
CA GLU A 302 -50.82 -36.37 20.08
C GLU A 302 -50.05 -35.93 18.82
N ASN A 303 -49.68 -36.94 18.00
CA ASN A 303 -48.99 -36.75 16.73
C ASN A 303 -47.65 -36.06 16.76
N LYS A 304 -46.98 -35.92 17.91
CA LYS A 304 -45.62 -35.35 18.02
C LYS A 304 -44.60 -36.47 18.11
N THR A 305 -43.70 -36.55 17.10
CA THR A 305 -42.68 -37.59 17.03
C THR A 305 -41.26 -37.01 16.90
N TYR A 306 -41.14 -35.74 16.51
CA TYR A 306 -39.88 -35.08 16.37
C TYR A 306 -39.92 -33.62 16.83
N MET A 307 -38.74 -33.01 16.99
CA MET A 307 -38.56 -31.58 17.28
C MET A 307 -37.30 -31.06 16.57
N SER A 308 -37.31 -29.75 16.19
CA SER A 308 -36.20 -29.10 15.54
C SER A 308 -35.64 -27.96 16.37
N LEU A 309 -34.31 -27.85 16.41
CA LEU A 309 -33.55 -26.71 16.97
C LEU A 309 -33.28 -25.61 15.95
N ASP A 310 -33.73 -25.74 14.71
CA ASP A 310 -33.46 -24.74 13.67
C ASP A 310 -33.98 -23.36 14.11
N ASN A 311 -33.12 -22.34 13.90
CA ASN A 311 -33.36 -20.94 14.29
C ASN A 311 -33.33 -20.66 15.82
N ILE A 312 -32.92 -21.61 16.66
CA ILE A 312 -32.71 -21.35 18.08
C ILE A 312 -31.30 -20.71 18.24
N ASN A 313 -31.28 -19.59 18.91
CA ASN A 313 -30.02 -18.92 19.27
C ASN A 313 -30.17 -18.16 20.60
N PHE A 314 -29.06 -17.94 21.29
CA PHE A 314 -29.01 -17.26 22.58
C PHE A 314 -27.62 -16.70 22.88
N PHE A 315 -27.55 -15.78 23.84
CA PHE A 315 -26.28 -15.21 24.33
C PHE A 315 -25.79 -15.99 25.56
N ILE A 316 -24.45 -15.99 25.74
CA ILE A 316 -23.75 -16.70 26.84
C ILE A 316 -23.10 -15.75 27.84
N ASP A 317 -23.42 -14.47 27.78
CA ASP A 317 -22.91 -13.39 28.67
C ASP A 317 -23.60 -13.37 30.05
#